data_4c42ec6e3a6bbda5eb05c4f4e48e64c6
#
_entry.id   4c42ec6e3a6bbda5eb05c4f4e48e64c6
#
_cell.length_a   1.000
_cell.length_b   1.000
_cell.length_c   1.000
_cell.angle_alpha   90.00
_cell.angle_beta   90.00
_cell.angle_gamma   90.00
#
_symmetry.space_group_name_H-M   'P 1'
#
loop_
_entity.id
_entity.type
_entity.pdbx_description
1 polymer ?
#
loop_
_entity_poly.entity_id
_entity_poly.type
_entity_poly.pdbx_seq_one_letter_code
_entity_poly.pdbx_strand_id
1 'polypeptide(L)'
;MDNFGLNLYTLRDFIKTEDALCDTLMRLKDMGYSFVQYSGAPFDAEMFGRATEKTGMPTVLTHVPMDRIIGDTDKLIDEHFSFGCKYIGLGMMPANIIKDKDALIKKIGELEDAALKMEKRGAKFFYHNHHIEFFKYDGKTVLEMIAERAPHVNFTLDTYWVQYGGADIYEVIEKLAYRIGCVHLKDYKITYNNDKGWFEPKFAPLGQGNMDFYKIIPAMKAAGTEYFIVEQDNATELENPFDEVRISAEYLKNFK
;
A
#
# COMPACT_ATOMS: atom_id res chain seq x y z
N MET A 1 -18.27 1.41 7.05
CA MET A 1 -17.69 1.10 5.72
C MET A 1 -17.75 -0.41 5.53
N ASP A 2 -18.26 -0.90 4.38
CA ASP A 2 -18.53 -2.35 4.19
C ASP A 2 -17.52 -3.05 3.26
N ASN A 3 -16.64 -2.29 2.60
CA ASN A 3 -15.64 -2.82 1.67
C ASN A 3 -14.26 -2.21 1.98
N PHE A 4 -13.41 -2.97 2.63
CA PHE A 4 -12.04 -2.59 2.98
C PHE A 4 -11.15 -3.84 3.03
N GLY A 5 -9.85 -3.64 2.83
CA GLY A 5 -8.84 -4.70 2.80
C GLY A 5 -7.73 -4.52 3.82
N LEU A 6 -6.85 -5.51 3.86
CA LEU A 6 -5.62 -5.48 4.65
C LEU A 6 -4.40 -5.63 3.75
N ASN A 7 -3.37 -4.81 3.95
CA ASN A 7 -2.04 -5.13 3.46
C ASN A 7 -1.42 -6.22 4.34
N LEU A 8 -1.15 -7.38 3.74
CA LEU A 8 -0.61 -8.55 4.44
C LEU A 8 0.81 -8.35 4.99
N TYR A 9 1.47 -7.25 4.63
CA TYR A 9 2.70 -6.82 5.33
C TYR A 9 2.49 -6.71 6.84
N THR A 10 1.31 -6.29 7.27
CA THR A 10 0.87 -6.22 8.67
C THR A 10 0.96 -7.57 9.38
N LEU A 11 0.74 -8.67 8.65
CA LEU A 11 0.76 -10.05 9.15
C LEU A 11 1.81 -10.90 8.43
N ARG A 12 2.93 -10.30 7.99
CA ARG A 12 3.96 -10.95 7.15
C ARG A 12 4.54 -12.22 7.73
N ASP A 13 4.52 -12.40 9.03
CA ASP A 13 5.00 -13.63 9.69
C ASP A 13 4.01 -14.80 9.61
N PHE A 14 2.76 -14.52 9.23
CA PHE A 14 1.65 -15.49 9.18
C PHE A 14 1.23 -15.86 7.74
N ILE A 15 2.05 -15.55 6.74
CA ILE A 15 1.73 -15.78 5.31
C ILE A 15 2.86 -16.47 4.55
N LYS A 16 3.80 -17.11 5.25
CA LYS A 16 5.02 -17.68 4.64
C LYS A 16 4.80 -19.01 3.93
N THR A 17 3.70 -19.69 4.18
CA THR A 17 3.30 -20.93 3.51
C THR A 17 1.86 -20.84 3.04
N GLU A 18 1.44 -21.67 2.09
CA GLU A 18 0.06 -21.69 1.58
C GLU A 18 -0.96 -21.92 2.69
N ASP A 19 -0.71 -22.89 3.58
CA ASP A 19 -1.64 -23.18 4.68
C ASP A 19 -1.74 -21.99 5.66
N ALA A 20 -0.61 -21.39 6.02
CA ALA A 20 -0.59 -20.19 6.87
C ALA A 20 -1.29 -19.00 6.20
N LEU A 21 -1.10 -18.81 4.89
CA LEU A 21 -1.81 -17.80 4.13
C LEU A 21 -3.32 -18.05 4.14
N CYS A 22 -3.77 -19.27 3.82
CA CYS A 22 -5.19 -19.63 3.84
C CYS A 22 -5.82 -19.41 5.22
N ASP A 23 -5.16 -19.83 6.29
CA ASP A 23 -5.64 -19.62 7.67
C ASP A 23 -5.76 -18.12 7.99
N THR A 24 -4.75 -17.33 7.63
CA THR A 24 -4.77 -15.87 7.79
C THR A 24 -5.92 -15.24 7.00
N LEU A 25 -6.13 -15.61 5.74
CA LEU A 25 -7.21 -15.08 4.91
C LEU A 25 -8.59 -15.41 5.47
N MET A 26 -8.80 -16.63 5.98
CA MET A 26 -10.05 -17.01 6.64
C MET A 26 -10.32 -16.18 7.90
N ARG A 27 -9.31 -16.00 8.75
CA ARG A 27 -9.43 -15.14 9.94
C ARG A 27 -9.76 -13.69 9.58
N LEU A 28 -9.14 -13.13 8.52
CA LEU A 28 -9.45 -11.78 8.03
C LEU A 28 -10.88 -11.69 7.52
N LYS A 29 -11.37 -12.69 6.81
CA LYS A 29 -12.75 -12.76 6.35
C LYS A 29 -13.74 -12.76 7.51
N ASP A 30 -13.47 -13.50 8.57
CA ASP A 30 -14.30 -13.52 9.80
C ASP A 30 -14.29 -12.15 10.50
N MET A 31 -13.19 -11.40 10.41
CA MET A 31 -13.10 -10.03 10.90
C MET A 31 -13.82 -9.01 9.99
N GLY A 32 -14.23 -9.42 8.77
CA GLY A 32 -14.99 -8.60 7.82
C GLY A 32 -14.15 -7.86 6.78
N TYR A 33 -12.89 -8.22 6.60
CA TYR A 33 -12.10 -7.80 5.45
C TYR A 33 -12.63 -8.44 4.17
N SER A 34 -12.70 -7.68 3.09
CA SER A 34 -13.28 -8.11 1.82
C SER A 34 -12.25 -8.53 0.77
N PHE A 35 -11.03 -8.08 0.94
CA PHE A 35 -9.90 -8.35 0.05
C PHE A 35 -8.57 -8.11 0.76
N VAL A 36 -7.48 -8.50 0.11
CA VAL A 36 -6.12 -8.24 0.61
C VAL A 36 -5.22 -7.63 -0.45
N GLN A 37 -4.19 -6.92 0.02
CA GLN A 37 -2.99 -6.63 -0.73
C GLN A 37 -1.89 -7.59 -0.28
N TYR A 38 -1.20 -8.22 -1.23
CA TYR A 38 -0.09 -9.10 -0.90
C TYR A 38 1.24 -8.34 -0.94
N SER A 39 1.91 -8.29 0.20
CA SER A 39 3.30 -7.83 0.34
C SER A 39 3.94 -8.40 1.61
N GLY A 40 5.27 -8.34 1.70
CA GLY A 40 6.01 -8.82 2.87
C GLY A 40 6.45 -10.30 2.81
N ALA A 41 6.17 -11.01 1.72
CA ALA A 41 6.67 -12.34 1.44
C ALA A 41 7.01 -12.50 -0.05
N PRO A 42 7.75 -13.55 -0.47
CA PRO A 42 8.05 -13.80 -1.87
C PRO A 42 6.79 -13.93 -2.72
N PHE A 43 6.82 -13.37 -3.93
CA PHE A 43 5.71 -13.43 -4.87
C PHE A 43 5.59 -14.84 -5.48
N ASP A 44 4.43 -15.47 -5.32
CA ASP A 44 4.08 -16.78 -5.87
C ASP A 44 2.62 -16.76 -6.38
N ALA A 45 2.47 -16.56 -7.68
CA ALA A 45 1.15 -16.43 -8.33
C ALA A 45 0.29 -17.71 -8.20
N GLU A 46 0.91 -18.89 -8.23
CA GLU A 46 0.18 -20.15 -8.09
C GLU A 46 -0.38 -20.32 -6.68
N MET A 47 0.42 -19.99 -5.67
CA MET A 47 -0.01 -20.01 -4.27
C MET A 47 -1.18 -19.03 -4.05
N PHE A 48 -1.13 -17.83 -4.62
CA PHE A 48 -2.23 -16.85 -4.51
C PHE A 48 -3.51 -17.35 -5.17
N GLY A 49 -3.39 -17.95 -6.36
CA GLY A 49 -4.52 -18.56 -7.05
C GLY A 49 -5.20 -19.62 -6.19
N ARG A 50 -4.44 -20.58 -5.68
CA ARG A 50 -4.97 -21.65 -4.80
C ARG A 50 -5.56 -21.11 -3.49
N ALA A 51 -4.90 -20.11 -2.87
CA ALA A 51 -5.39 -19.50 -1.64
C ALA A 51 -6.71 -18.72 -1.89
N THR A 52 -6.80 -17.97 -2.98
CA THR A 52 -8.03 -17.27 -3.38
C THR A 52 -9.17 -18.26 -3.65
N GLU A 53 -8.92 -19.36 -4.38
CA GLU A 53 -9.89 -20.39 -4.65
C GLU A 53 -10.42 -21.08 -3.35
N LYS A 54 -9.50 -21.43 -2.43
CA LYS A 54 -9.85 -22.07 -1.15
C LYS A 54 -10.64 -21.17 -0.20
N THR A 55 -10.29 -19.87 -0.15
CA THR A 55 -10.83 -18.96 0.87
C THR A 55 -11.92 -18.02 0.34
N GLY A 56 -11.96 -17.81 -0.97
CA GLY A 56 -12.80 -16.80 -1.60
C GLY A 56 -12.37 -15.37 -1.27
N MET A 57 -11.14 -15.16 -0.76
CA MET A 57 -10.58 -13.83 -0.45
C MET A 57 -9.71 -13.36 -1.62
N PRO A 58 -10.12 -12.32 -2.38
CA PRO A 58 -9.35 -11.86 -3.52
C PRO A 58 -8.12 -11.06 -3.10
N THR A 59 -7.03 -11.21 -3.85
CA THR A 59 -5.87 -10.32 -3.81
C THR A 59 -6.05 -9.25 -4.90
N VAL A 60 -6.16 -7.98 -4.50
CA VAL A 60 -6.46 -6.87 -5.42
C VAL A 60 -5.22 -6.09 -5.87
N LEU A 61 -4.16 -6.13 -5.10
CA LEU A 61 -2.89 -5.45 -5.34
C LEU A 61 -1.75 -6.29 -4.77
N THR A 62 -0.58 -6.23 -5.40
CA THR A 62 0.66 -6.80 -4.85
C THR A 62 1.76 -5.75 -4.79
N HIS A 63 2.78 -5.99 -3.96
CA HIS A 63 4.06 -5.31 -4.09
C HIS A 63 5.11 -6.30 -4.56
N VAL A 64 5.73 -6.01 -5.71
CA VAL A 64 6.74 -6.85 -6.33
C VAL A 64 8.05 -6.07 -6.54
N PRO A 65 9.20 -6.76 -6.67
CA PRO A 65 10.48 -6.11 -6.89
C PRO A 65 10.49 -5.26 -8.16
N MET A 66 11.12 -4.08 -8.08
CA MET A 66 11.22 -3.11 -9.20
C MET A 66 11.83 -3.71 -10.46
N ASP A 67 12.85 -4.57 -10.31
CA ASP A 67 13.51 -5.21 -11.46
C ASP A 67 12.55 -6.13 -12.24
N ARG A 68 11.59 -6.76 -11.56
CA ARG A 68 10.54 -7.54 -12.22
C ARG A 68 9.53 -6.65 -12.95
N ILE A 69 9.17 -5.52 -12.34
CA ILE A 69 8.24 -4.55 -12.95
C ILE A 69 8.80 -4.06 -14.28
N ILE A 70 10.07 -3.70 -14.31
CA ILE A 70 10.74 -3.09 -15.48
C ILE A 70 11.19 -4.16 -16.48
N GLY A 71 11.83 -5.23 -16.01
CA GLY A 71 12.51 -6.20 -16.85
C GLY A 71 11.63 -7.34 -17.36
N ASP A 72 10.53 -7.63 -16.67
CA ASP A 72 9.70 -8.83 -16.92
C ASP A 72 8.20 -8.51 -16.91
N THR A 73 7.85 -7.31 -17.38
CA THR A 73 6.50 -6.72 -17.28
C THR A 73 5.41 -7.65 -17.85
N ASP A 74 5.62 -8.21 -19.04
CA ASP A 74 4.59 -9.03 -19.72
C ASP A 74 4.30 -10.32 -18.95
N LYS A 75 5.34 -11.03 -18.52
CA LYS A 75 5.19 -12.23 -17.70
C LYS A 75 4.54 -11.90 -16.35
N LEU A 76 4.94 -10.79 -15.74
CA LEU A 76 4.37 -10.34 -14.47
C LEU A 76 2.85 -10.07 -14.60
N ILE A 77 2.39 -9.51 -15.72
CA ILE A 77 0.96 -9.31 -15.99
C ILE A 77 0.25 -10.68 -16.11
N ASP A 78 0.82 -11.64 -16.85
CA ASP A 78 0.23 -12.97 -17.00
C ASP A 78 0.09 -13.70 -15.67
N GLU A 79 1.13 -13.63 -14.82
CA GLU A 79 1.12 -14.18 -13.48
C GLU A 79 0.00 -13.54 -12.63
N HIS A 80 -0.18 -12.22 -12.68
CA HIS A 80 -1.24 -11.53 -11.93
C HIS A 80 -2.63 -11.90 -12.42
N PHE A 81 -2.82 -12.00 -13.72
CA PHE A 81 -4.10 -12.40 -14.29
C PHE A 81 -4.48 -13.84 -13.93
N SER A 82 -3.50 -14.75 -13.72
CA SER A 82 -3.77 -16.13 -13.34
C SER A 82 -4.52 -16.29 -12.01
N PHE A 83 -4.39 -15.31 -11.09
CA PHE A 83 -5.15 -15.28 -9.82
C PHE A 83 -6.16 -14.11 -9.75
N GLY A 84 -6.49 -13.49 -10.89
CA GLY A 84 -7.53 -12.47 -10.99
C GLY A 84 -7.11 -11.06 -10.50
N CYS A 85 -5.83 -10.82 -10.21
CA CYS A 85 -5.32 -9.52 -9.83
C CYS A 85 -5.00 -8.66 -11.07
N LYS A 86 -5.37 -7.38 -11.02
CA LYS A 86 -5.08 -6.43 -12.11
C LYS A 86 -4.15 -5.29 -11.68
N TYR A 87 -3.88 -5.14 -10.39
CA TYR A 87 -3.09 -4.06 -9.85
C TYR A 87 -1.73 -4.58 -9.38
N ILE A 88 -0.68 -4.03 -9.97
CA ILE A 88 0.70 -4.44 -9.76
C ILE A 88 1.43 -3.25 -9.16
N GLY A 89 2.01 -3.40 -7.98
CA GLY A 89 2.58 -2.28 -7.24
C GLY A 89 4.08 -2.42 -6.97
N LEU A 90 4.73 -1.27 -6.83
CA LEU A 90 6.06 -1.12 -6.25
C LEU A 90 5.92 -0.66 -4.81
N GLY A 91 6.41 -1.45 -3.87
CA GLY A 91 6.32 -1.13 -2.44
C GLY A 91 7.22 0.02 -1.99
N MET A 92 8.42 0.14 -2.56
CA MET A 92 9.36 1.21 -2.24
C MET A 92 10.42 1.33 -3.33
N MET A 93 10.71 2.56 -3.77
CA MET A 93 11.88 2.84 -4.58
C MET A 93 13.14 2.85 -3.69
N PRO A 94 14.24 2.20 -4.10
CA PRO A 94 15.48 2.23 -3.32
C PRO A 94 16.01 3.65 -3.07
N ALA A 95 16.38 3.95 -1.82
CA ALA A 95 16.83 5.28 -1.40
C ALA A 95 18.08 5.76 -2.17
N ASN A 96 18.95 4.84 -2.64
CA ASN A 96 20.10 5.20 -3.46
C ASN A 96 19.71 5.74 -4.85
N ILE A 97 18.53 5.39 -5.37
CA ILE A 97 17.96 5.95 -6.60
C ILE A 97 17.38 7.33 -6.30
N ILE A 98 16.61 7.45 -5.22
CA ILE A 98 15.96 8.73 -4.85
C ILE A 98 16.99 9.85 -4.62
N LYS A 99 18.14 9.54 -4.00
CA LYS A 99 19.18 10.54 -3.72
C LYS A 99 20.03 10.96 -4.93
N ASP A 100 19.89 10.30 -6.08
CA ASP A 100 20.59 10.61 -7.32
C ASP A 100 19.56 11.05 -8.37
N LYS A 101 19.55 12.35 -8.71
CA LYS A 101 18.55 12.96 -9.58
C LYS A 101 18.50 12.31 -10.97
N ASP A 102 19.66 12.00 -11.55
CA ASP A 102 19.71 11.44 -12.91
C ASP A 102 19.25 9.97 -12.90
N ALA A 103 19.66 9.19 -11.90
CA ALA A 103 19.18 7.83 -11.70
C ALA A 103 17.67 7.81 -11.44
N LEU A 104 17.15 8.74 -10.64
CA LEU A 104 15.72 8.89 -10.37
C LEU A 104 14.94 9.17 -11.65
N ILE A 105 15.35 10.17 -12.44
CA ILE A 105 14.67 10.52 -13.69
C ILE A 105 14.64 9.34 -14.66
N LYS A 106 15.76 8.63 -14.78
CA LYS A 106 15.82 7.42 -15.59
C LYS A 106 14.85 6.35 -15.12
N LYS A 107 14.79 6.08 -13.81
CA LYS A 107 13.89 5.07 -13.24
C LYS A 107 12.41 5.45 -13.37
N ILE A 108 12.07 6.71 -13.22
CA ILE A 108 10.70 7.19 -13.49
C ILE A 108 10.29 6.88 -14.93
N GLY A 109 11.18 7.09 -15.92
CA GLY A 109 10.91 6.74 -17.32
C GLY A 109 10.72 5.23 -17.54
N GLU A 110 11.57 4.40 -16.93
CA GLU A 110 11.44 2.93 -17.01
C GLU A 110 10.14 2.42 -16.38
N LEU A 111 9.70 3.03 -15.27
CA LEU A 111 8.42 2.70 -14.62
C LEU A 111 7.22 3.18 -15.44
N GLU A 112 7.32 4.32 -16.12
CA GLU A 112 6.29 4.81 -17.04
C GLU A 112 6.12 3.86 -18.23
N ASP A 113 7.21 3.38 -18.84
CA ASP A 113 7.16 2.42 -19.92
C ASP A 113 6.48 1.10 -19.47
N ALA A 114 6.78 0.62 -18.26
CA ALA A 114 6.12 -0.55 -17.68
C ALA A 114 4.64 -0.29 -17.41
N ALA A 115 4.28 0.88 -16.85
CA ALA A 115 2.90 1.28 -16.57
C ALA A 115 2.06 1.33 -17.86
N LEU A 116 2.62 1.92 -18.93
CA LEU A 116 1.97 1.98 -20.24
C LEU A 116 1.74 0.57 -20.86
N LYS A 117 2.69 -0.36 -20.67
CA LYS A 117 2.51 -1.75 -21.09
C LYS A 117 1.38 -2.44 -20.31
N MET A 118 1.34 -2.22 -18.99
CA MET A 118 0.30 -2.77 -18.11
C MET A 118 -1.08 -2.25 -18.51
N GLU A 119 -1.22 -0.93 -18.73
CA GLU A 119 -2.48 -0.32 -19.15
C GLU A 119 -2.99 -0.89 -20.49
N LYS A 120 -2.12 -1.02 -21.50
CA LYS A 120 -2.48 -1.63 -22.82
C LYS A 120 -2.99 -3.06 -22.71
N ARG A 121 -2.61 -3.79 -21.66
CA ARG A 121 -3.06 -5.15 -21.39
C ARG A 121 -4.21 -5.24 -20.39
N GLY A 122 -4.70 -4.10 -19.86
CA GLY A 122 -5.81 -4.05 -18.91
C GLY A 122 -5.40 -4.27 -17.44
N ALA A 123 -4.10 -4.19 -17.14
CA ALA A 123 -3.56 -4.08 -15.79
C ALA A 123 -3.24 -2.61 -15.45
N LYS A 124 -2.94 -2.31 -14.19
CA LYS A 124 -2.50 -0.98 -13.76
C LYS A 124 -1.27 -1.08 -12.85
N PHE A 125 -0.33 -0.16 -13.04
CA PHE A 125 0.81 -0.03 -12.15
C PHE A 125 0.52 0.97 -11.04
N PHE A 126 0.94 0.63 -9.81
CA PHE A 126 0.77 1.45 -8.62
C PHE A 126 2.10 1.71 -7.93
N TYR A 127 2.41 2.97 -7.68
CA TYR A 127 3.55 3.41 -6.89
C TYR A 127 3.10 3.68 -5.45
N HIS A 128 3.74 3.05 -4.47
CA HIS A 128 3.50 3.29 -3.05
C HIS A 128 4.53 4.30 -2.52
N ASN A 129 4.07 5.38 -1.89
CA ASN A 129 4.94 6.38 -1.29
C ASN A 129 5.31 6.04 0.15
N HIS A 130 6.53 6.41 0.50
CA HIS A 130 6.99 6.62 1.87
C HIS A 130 7.26 8.10 2.12
N HIS A 131 7.94 8.44 3.22
CA HIS A 131 8.38 9.81 3.49
C HIS A 131 9.53 10.27 2.58
N ILE A 132 10.32 9.34 2.06
CA ILE A 132 11.47 9.65 1.21
C ILE A 132 11.09 10.28 -0.14
N GLU A 133 9.87 10.07 -0.62
CA GLU A 133 9.34 10.72 -1.81
C GLU A 133 9.00 12.21 -1.61
N PHE A 134 9.07 12.71 -0.37
CA PHE A 134 8.96 14.14 -0.07
C PHE A 134 10.32 14.86 -0.07
N PHE A 135 11.42 14.14 -0.32
CA PHE A 135 12.70 14.76 -0.65
C PHE A 135 12.56 15.62 -1.93
N LYS A 136 13.26 16.76 -1.98
CA LYS A 136 13.04 17.75 -3.04
C LYS A 136 14.26 17.95 -3.93
N TYR A 137 13.98 18.05 -5.22
CA TYR A 137 14.89 18.59 -6.24
C TYR A 137 14.28 19.84 -6.85
N ASP A 138 15.03 20.96 -6.85
CA ASP A 138 14.61 22.24 -7.44
C ASP A 138 13.20 22.69 -6.97
N GLY A 139 12.89 22.46 -5.70
CA GLY A 139 11.63 22.83 -5.09
C GLY A 139 10.48 21.82 -5.25
N LYS A 140 10.62 20.81 -6.12
CA LYS A 140 9.62 19.75 -6.33
C LYS A 140 9.97 18.49 -5.53
N THR A 141 8.97 17.87 -4.92
CA THR A 141 9.12 16.56 -4.29
C THR A 141 9.32 15.47 -5.33
N VAL A 142 9.97 14.36 -4.94
CA VAL A 142 10.09 13.17 -5.79
C VAL A 142 8.71 12.64 -6.18
N LEU A 143 7.72 12.68 -5.28
CA LEU A 143 6.35 12.28 -5.58
C LEU A 143 5.73 13.12 -6.71
N GLU A 144 5.92 14.46 -6.67
CA GLU A 144 5.50 15.35 -7.75
C GLU A 144 6.24 15.08 -9.07
N MET A 145 7.54 14.78 -8.99
CA MET A 145 8.32 14.41 -10.19
C MET A 145 7.81 13.12 -10.84
N ILE A 146 7.45 12.10 -10.05
CA ILE A 146 6.84 10.87 -10.55
C ILE A 146 5.49 11.19 -11.20
N ALA A 147 4.64 11.96 -10.52
CA ALA A 147 3.32 12.31 -11.03
C ALA A 147 3.37 13.07 -12.37
N GLU A 148 4.31 13.99 -12.52
CA GLU A 148 4.45 14.79 -13.74
C GLU A 148 5.07 14.01 -14.91
N ARG A 149 6.06 13.14 -14.63
CA ARG A 149 6.85 12.47 -15.67
C ARG A 149 6.32 11.11 -16.07
N ALA A 150 5.47 10.52 -15.24
CA ALA A 150 4.90 9.19 -15.44
C ALA A 150 3.37 9.22 -15.36
N PRO A 151 2.67 9.72 -16.40
CA PRO A 151 1.22 9.90 -16.38
C PRO A 151 0.41 8.60 -16.31
N HIS A 152 0.97 7.43 -16.69
CA HIS A 152 0.29 6.13 -16.59
C HIS A 152 0.52 5.43 -15.24
N VAL A 153 1.40 5.97 -14.38
CA VAL A 153 1.61 5.48 -13.02
C VAL A 153 0.45 5.92 -12.13
N ASN A 154 -0.20 4.98 -11.46
CA ASN A 154 -1.17 5.26 -10.41
C ASN A 154 -0.48 5.22 -9.03
N PHE A 155 -1.19 5.61 -7.98
CA PHE A 155 -0.63 5.69 -6.64
C PHE A 155 -1.40 4.84 -5.64
N THR A 156 -0.65 4.13 -4.81
CA THR A 156 -1.10 3.67 -3.50
C THR A 156 -0.63 4.71 -2.51
N LEU A 157 -1.52 5.63 -2.12
CA LEU A 157 -1.17 6.72 -1.21
C LEU A 157 -1.20 6.24 0.23
N ASP A 158 -0.07 6.34 0.92
CA ASP A 158 0.02 6.02 2.35
C ASP A 158 -0.18 7.28 3.20
N THR A 159 -1.23 7.26 4.01
CA THR A 159 -1.66 8.41 4.80
C THR A 159 -0.64 8.85 5.85
N TYR A 160 -0.01 7.91 6.54
CA TYR A 160 1.02 8.19 7.54
C TYR A 160 2.27 8.77 6.90
N TRP A 161 2.77 8.15 5.82
CA TRP A 161 4.01 8.58 5.20
C TRP A 161 3.91 9.95 4.53
N VAL A 162 2.72 10.36 4.06
CA VAL A 162 2.49 11.74 3.62
C VAL A 162 2.69 12.72 4.77
N GLN A 163 2.06 12.46 5.92
CA GLN A 163 2.15 13.33 7.08
C GLN A 163 3.55 13.31 7.71
N TYR A 164 4.19 12.15 7.80
CA TYR A 164 5.56 12.00 8.29
C TYR A 164 6.57 12.71 7.37
N GLY A 165 6.32 12.74 6.07
CA GLY A 165 7.08 13.50 5.08
C GLY A 165 6.90 15.02 5.16
N GLY A 166 6.02 15.51 6.04
CA GLY A 166 5.77 16.94 6.27
C GLY A 166 4.88 17.61 5.21
N ALA A 167 4.11 16.84 4.46
CA ALA A 167 3.17 17.35 3.47
C ALA A 167 1.73 17.41 4.03
N ASP A 168 0.95 18.35 3.52
CA ASP A 168 -0.50 18.36 3.76
C ASP A 168 -1.16 17.25 2.95
N ILE A 169 -1.84 16.34 3.63
CA ILE A 169 -2.47 15.18 3.01
C ILE A 169 -3.55 15.57 2.01
N TYR A 170 -4.30 16.66 2.26
CA TYR A 170 -5.38 17.10 1.39
C TYR A 170 -4.85 17.72 0.10
N GLU A 171 -3.73 18.49 0.19
CA GLU A 171 -3.05 18.99 -1.01
C GLU A 171 -2.51 17.85 -1.88
N VAL A 172 -1.96 16.80 -1.26
CA VAL A 172 -1.47 15.62 -2.00
C VAL A 172 -2.63 14.86 -2.64
N ILE A 173 -3.75 14.68 -1.93
CA ILE A 173 -4.97 14.04 -2.48
C ILE A 173 -5.49 14.83 -3.69
N GLU A 174 -5.57 16.16 -3.59
CA GLU A 174 -6.03 17.02 -4.69
C GLU A 174 -5.13 16.92 -5.91
N LYS A 175 -3.80 17.02 -5.70
CA LYS A 175 -2.80 16.92 -6.79
C LYS A 175 -2.82 15.59 -7.53
N LEU A 176 -3.11 14.50 -6.82
CA LEU A 176 -3.10 13.14 -7.35
C LEU A 176 -4.50 12.58 -7.62
N ALA A 177 -5.55 13.41 -7.54
CA ALA A 177 -6.94 12.97 -7.74
C ALA A 177 -7.10 12.15 -9.03
N TYR A 178 -7.94 11.10 -8.95
CA TYR A 178 -8.21 10.10 -10.01
C TYR A 178 -7.02 9.20 -10.40
N ARG A 179 -5.86 9.38 -9.76
CA ARG A 179 -4.69 8.49 -9.87
C ARG A 179 -4.40 7.74 -8.56
N ILE A 180 -5.10 8.07 -7.47
CA ILE A 180 -5.04 7.33 -6.19
C ILE A 180 -6.07 6.21 -6.26
N GLY A 181 -5.73 5.09 -6.89
CA GLY A 181 -6.65 3.94 -6.94
C GLY A 181 -6.68 3.14 -5.64
N CYS A 182 -5.59 3.15 -4.88
CA CYS A 182 -5.45 2.49 -3.59
C CYS A 182 -4.99 3.49 -2.52
N VAL A 183 -5.43 3.31 -1.29
CA VAL A 183 -4.93 4.06 -0.13
C VAL A 183 -4.54 3.12 1.00
N HIS A 184 -3.35 3.32 1.58
CA HIS A 184 -3.02 2.71 2.86
C HIS A 184 -3.54 3.59 3.98
N LEU A 185 -4.54 3.08 4.68
CA LEU A 185 -5.02 3.65 5.93
C LEU A 185 -4.05 3.20 7.02
N LYS A 186 -3.13 4.08 7.39
CA LYS A 186 -2.09 3.80 8.39
C LYS A 186 -2.16 4.87 9.47
N ASP A 187 -2.42 4.45 10.71
CA ASP A 187 -2.56 5.33 11.87
C ASP A 187 -1.32 5.29 12.76
N TYR A 188 -1.14 6.32 13.55
CA TYR A 188 -0.07 6.41 14.55
C TYR A 188 -0.49 7.28 15.72
N LYS A 189 0.12 7.05 16.86
CA LYS A 189 -0.02 7.86 18.08
C LYS A 189 1.34 8.31 18.58
N ILE A 190 1.36 9.40 19.34
CA ILE A 190 2.57 9.83 20.05
C ILE A 190 2.63 9.08 21.39
N THR A 191 3.74 8.39 21.61
CA THR A 191 4.00 7.62 22.82
C THR A 191 5.30 8.08 23.49
N TYR A 192 5.37 7.93 24.81
CA TYR A 192 6.62 8.19 25.54
C TYR A 192 7.50 6.93 25.49
N ASN A 193 8.70 7.07 24.97
CA ASN A 193 9.72 6.03 24.98
C ASN A 193 10.58 6.17 26.23
N ASN A 194 10.48 5.22 27.18
CA ASN A 194 11.23 5.27 28.44
C ASN A 194 12.75 5.14 28.23
N ASP A 195 13.19 4.38 27.23
CA ASP A 195 14.63 4.16 26.97
C ASP A 195 15.29 5.41 26.41
N LYS A 196 14.57 6.17 25.57
CA LYS A 196 15.04 7.43 24.99
C LYS A 196 14.72 8.65 25.86
N GLY A 197 13.85 8.52 26.86
CA GLY A 197 13.36 9.63 27.67
C GLY A 197 12.60 10.70 26.89
N TRP A 198 11.92 10.34 25.78
CA TRP A 198 11.29 11.29 24.88
C TRP A 198 10.04 10.72 24.20
N PHE A 199 9.24 11.61 23.64
CA PHE A 199 8.05 11.24 22.85
C PHE A 199 8.41 10.92 21.41
N GLU A 200 7.81 9.86 20.86
CA GLU A 200 8.00 9.44 19.47
C GLU A 200 6.70 8.91 18.84
N PRO A 201 6.55 9.00 17.49
CA PRO A 201 5.44 8.37 16.80
C PRO A 201 5.57 6.85 16.87
N LYS A 202 4.44 6.16 17.10
CA LYS A 202 4.34 4.71 17.06
C LYS A 202 3.07 4.33 16.30
N PHE A 203 3.16 3.37 15.38
CA PHE A 203 1.98 2.88 14.66
C PHE A 203 0.93 2.35 15.63
N ALA A 204 -0.33 2.52 15.26
CA ALA A 204 -1.49 2.13 16.04
C ALA A 204 -2.58 1.57 15.13
N PRO A 205 -3.50 0.75 15.66
CA PRO A 205 -4.72 0.39 14.95
C PRO A 205 -5.53 1.63 14.56
N LEU A 206 -6.27 1.53 13.47
CA LEU A 206 -7.10 2.64 13.00
C LEU A 206 -8.07 3.13 14.08
N GLY A 207 -8.13 4.44 14.24
CA GLY A 207 -8.97 5.12 15.22
C GLY A 207 -8.40 5.15 16.64
N GLN A 208 -7.23 4.55 16.87
CA GLN A 208 -6.51 4.65 18.14
C GLN A 208 -5.32 5.61 18.08
N GLY A 209 -5.10 6.23 16.93
CA GLY A 209 -4.01 7.17 16.70
C GLY A 209 -4.48 8.61 16.52
N ASN A 210 -3.64 9.37 15.86
CA ASN A 210 -3.79 10.82 15.67
C ASN A 210 -4.30 11.21 14.29
N MET A 211 -4.51 10.24 13.35
CA MET A 211 -5.00 10.53 12.01
C MET A 211 -6.50 10.77 12.00
N ASP A 212 -6.95 11.83 11.33
CA ASP A 212 -8.39 12.16 11.20
C ASP A 212 -9.00 11.45 9.99
N PHE A 213 -9.30 10.16 10.14
CA PHE A 213 -9.92 9.37 9.08
C PHE A 213 -11.35 9.81 8.74
N TYR A 214 -12.05 10.51 9.64
CA TYR A 214 -13.37 11.08 9.33
C TYR A 214 -13.30 12.16 8.24
N LYS A 215 -12.13 12.77 8.03
CA LYS A 215 -11.89 13.69 6.91
C LYS A 215 -11.14 13.03 5.76
N ILE A 216 -10.14 12.17 6.06
CA ILE A 216 -9.28 11.54 5.05
C ILE A 216 -10.09 10.62 4.14
N ILE A 217 -10.90 9.71 4.70
CA ILE A 217 -11.68 8.74 3.91
C ILE A 217 -12.66 9.42 2.94
N PRO A 218 -13.46 10.43 3.35
CA PRO A 218 -14.30 11.17 2.41
C PRO A 218 -13.50 11.87 1.30
N ALA A 219 -12.35 12.49 1.63
CA ALA A 219 -11.49 13.13 0.64
C ALA A 219 -10.95 12.12 -0.39
N MET A 220 -10.48 10.95 0.06
CA MET A 220 -10.04 9.86 -0.81
C MET A 220 -11.16 9.33 -1.71
N LYS A 221 -12.37 9.16 -1.17
CA LYS A 221 -13.56 8.78 -1.98
C LYS A 221 -13.86 9.82 -3.06
N ALA A 222 -13.81 11.10 -2.73
CA ALA A 222 -14.03 12.18 -3.68
C ALA A 222 -12.93 12.23 -4.76
N ALA A 223 -11.70 11.83 -4.44
CA ALA A 223 -10.59 11.70 -5.38
C ALA A 223 -10.63 10.43 -6.25
N GLY A 224 -11.66 9.58 -6.11
CA GLY A 224 -11.85 8.38 -6.93
C GLY A 224 -11.11 7.14 -6.45
N THR A 225 -10.66 7.10 -5.18
CA THR A 225 -10.00 5.91 -4.60
C THR A 225 -10.94 4.72 -4.56
N GLU A 226 -10.47 3.58 -5.09
CA GLU A 226 -11.24 2.34 -5.22
C GLU A 226 -11.03 1.41 -4.02
N TYR A 227 -9.78 1.24 -3.58
CA TYR A 227 -9.42 0.29 -2.53
C TYR A 227 -8.85 1.00 -1.30
N PHE A 228 -9.53 0.79 -0.16
CA PHE A 228 -9.13 1.27 1.17
C PHE A 228 -8.50 0.11 1.92
N ILE A 229 -7.20 0.19 2.19
CA ILE A 229 -6.36 -0.91 2.67
C ILE A 229 -5.75 -0.52 4.00
N VAL A 230 -6.07 -1.26 5.05
CA VAL A 230 -5.44 -1.09 6.37
C VAL A 230 -4.00 -1.56 6.33
N GLU A 231 -3.10 -0.82 6.97
CA GLU A 231 -1.72 -1.25 7.19
C GLU A 231 -1.17 -0.78 8.55
N GLN A 232 -0.44 -1.65 9.23
CA GLN A 232 0.27 -1.36 10.47
C GLN A 232 1.60 -2.10 10.50
N ASP A 233 2.72 -1.40 10.30
CA ASP A 233 4.04 -2.02 10.06
C ASP A 233 4.60 -2.78 11.25
N ASN A 234 4.30 -2.32 12.48
CA ASN A 234 4.80 -2.92 13.71
C ASN A 234 3.89 -3.99 14.31
N ALA A 235 2.82 -4.40 13.64
CA ALA A 235 1.86 -5.33 14.21
C ALA A 235 2.51 -6.67 14.62
N THR A 236 3.43 -7.21 13.80
CA THR A 236 4.15 -8.46 14.10
C THR A 236 5.14 -8.34 15.27
N GLU A 237 5.44 -7.13 15.75
CA GLU A 237 6.28 -6.89 16.92
C GLU A 237 5.47 -6.89 18.23
N LEU A 238 4.14 -6.92 18.13
CA LEU A 238 3.21 -6.90 19.24
C LEU A 238 2.81 -8.31 19.67
N GLU A 239 2.29 -8.45 20.88
CA GLU A 239 1.93 -9.74 21.46
C GLU A 239 0.89 -10.49 20.63
N ASN A 240 -0.09 -9.77 20.08
CA ASN A 240 -1.14 -10.36 19.24
C ASN A 240 -1.45 -9.49 18.02
N PRO A 241 -0.77 -9.69 16.88
CA PRO A 241 -0.99 -8.91 15.67
C PRO A 241 -2.44 -8.95 15.14
N PHE A 242 -3.15 -10.05 15.35
CA PHE A 242 -4.55 -10.17 14.90
C PHE A 242 -5.53 -9.32 15.73
N ASP A 243 -5.21 -8.99 16.97
CA ASP A 243 -6.03 -8.05 17.75
C ASP A 243 -5.94 -6.64 17.19
N GLU A 244 -4.75 -6.21 16.77
CA GLU A 244 -4.54 -4.91 16.11
C GLU A 244 -5.38 -4.80 14.82
N VAL A 245 -5.34 -5.87 14.01
CA VAL A 245 -6.10 -5.97 12.76
C VAL A 245 -7.61 -5.99 13.03
N ARG A 246 -8.07 -6.68 14.08
CA ARG A 246 -9.48 -6.71 14.49
C ARG A 246 -9.98 -5.33 14.94
N ILE A 247 -9.20 -4.61 15.75
CA ILE A 247 -9.54 -3.24 16.19
C ILE A 247 -9.73 -2.33 14.98
N SER A 248 -8.82 -2.39 14.01
CA SER A 248 -8.92 -1.60 12.78
C SER A 248 -10.17 -1.95 11.96
N ALA A 249 -10.52 -3.24 11.88
CA ALA A 249 -11.75 -3.69 11.20
C ALA A 249 -13.01 -3.17 11.91
N GLU A 250 -13.06 -3.25 13.24
CA GLU A 250 -14.18 -2.74 14.04
C GLU A 250 -14.37 -1.23 13.87
N TYR A 251 -13.27 -0.48 13.84
CA TYR A 251 -13.30 0.96 13.55
C TYR A 251 -13.95 1.24 12.19
N LEU A 252 -13.52 0.55 11.12
CA LEU A 252 -14.04 0.77 9.77
C LEU A 252 -15.50 0.31 9.62
N LYS A 253 -15.92 -0.81 10.25
CA LYS A 253 -17.33 -1.24 10.26
C LYS A 253 -18.24 -0.20 10.89
N ASN A 254 -17.78 0.48 11.93
CA ASN A 254 -18.54 1.52 12.61
C ASN A 254 -18.38 2.92 11.99
N PHE A 255 -17.59 3.04 10.94
CA PHE A 255 -17.35 4.30 10.23
C PHE A 255 -18.60 4.72 9.46
N LYS A 256 -19.19 5.84 9.86
CA LYS A 256 -20.43 6.42 9.27
C LYS A 256 -20.15 7.62 8.39
#